data_0f86e5acd2bec345561d7026fe31ca07
#
_entry.id   0f86e5acd2bec345561d7026fe31ca07
#
_cell.length_a   1.000
_cell.length_b   1.000
_cell.length_c   1.000
_cell.angle_alpha   90.00
_cell.angle_beta   90.00
_cell.angle_gamma   90.00
#
_symmetry.space_group_name_H-M   'P 1'
#
loop_
_entity.id
_entity.type
_entity.pdbx_description
1 polymer ?
#
loop_
_entity_poly.entity_id
_entity_poly.type
_entity_poly.pdbx_seq_one_letter_code
_entity_poly.pdbx_strand_id
1 'polypeptide(L)'
;SKGAGALEVGGAVEYEELELQGRRLGRKGTARTSAENVLGAFQKNLGWDANAYDVRFNIPGGLPMDGPSAGIALAVALMGAISGKAPIPKLALTGEITVQGEVRPVGGVAEKLDAAIQGGAHTVLIPKANWEEAYASLPCDVIPVEDIAQTLRLAFDIPYELTVTEGVIPLLYTTA
;
A
#
# COMPACT_ATOMS: atom_id res chain seq x y z
N SER A 1 4.53 17.62 -1.07
CA SER A 1 5.33 18.88 -1.17
C SER A 1 6.35 18.93 -0.03
N LYS A 2 7.46 19.66 -0.20
CA LYS A 2 8.36 19.99 0.91
C LYS A 2 7.56 20.73 1.97
N GLY A 3 7.72 20.34 3.25
CA GLY A 3 6.90 20.85 4.33
C GLY A 3 7.48 20.56 5.72
N ALA A 4 6.64 20.48 6.71
CA ALA A 4 7.00 20.27 8.12
C ALA A 4 6.61 18.90 8.67
N GLY A 5 6.37 17.92 7.80
CA GLY A 5 6.00 16.54 8.16
C GLY A 5 4.49 16.38 8.48
N ALA A 6 3.64 17.23 7.93
CA ALA A 6 2.21 17.09 8.15
C ALA A 6 1.65 15.89 7.35
N LEU A 7 0.84 15.05 8.02
CA LEU A 7 0.10 13.96 7.39
C LEU A 7 -1.40 14.26 7.42
N GLU A 8 -1.98 14.34 6.24
CA GLU A 8 -3.43 14.43 6.06
C GLU A 8 -3.95 13.19 5.33
N VAL A 9 -5.03 12.62 5.84
CA VAL A 9 -5.76 11.52 5.19
C VAL A 9 -7.20 11.97 5.02
N GLY A 10 -7.62 12.15 3.76
CA GLY A 10 -8.95 12.58 3.37
C GLY A 10 -9.68 11.54 2.53
N GLY A 11 -10.97 11.72 2.36
CA GLY A 11 -11.83 10.79 1.60
C GLY A 11 -12.67 9.92 2.53
N ALA A 12 -12.61 8.60 2.38
CA ALA A 12 -13.33 7.66 3.25
C ALA A 12 -12.71 7.66 4.66
N VAL A 13 -13.20 8.51 5.52
CA VAL A 13 -12.81 8.55 6.94
C VAL A 13 -13.78 7.68 7.71
N GLU A 14 -13.34 6.51 8.12
CA GLU A 14 -14.06 5.73 9.11
C GLU A 14 -13.89 6.38 10.50
N TYR A 15 -14.91 7.07 10.95
CA TYR A 15 -15.14 7.27 12.36
C TYR A 15 -15.88 6.03 12.86
N GLU A 16 -15.17 5.04 13.37
CA GLU A 16 -15.79 4.04 14.24
C GLU A 16 -16.10 4.72 15.59
N GLU A 17 -17.31 5.23 15.74
CA GLU A 17 -17.87 5.52 17.05
C GLU A 17 -18.28 4.20 17.70
N LEU A 18 -17.40 3.62 18.50
CA LEU A 18 -17.77 2.53 19.40
C LEU A 18 -18.47 3.14 20.63
N GLU A 19 -19.80 3.06 20.66
CA GLU A 19 -20.56 3.25 21.90
C GLU A 19 -20.38 2.03 22.80
N LEU A 20 -19.40 2.05 23.67
CA LEU A 20 -19.28 1.14 24.80
C LEU A 20 -19.63 1.89 26.08
N GLN A 21 -20.76 1.54 26.69
CA GLN A 21 -21.22 2.01 27.99
C GLN A 21 -21.34 3.54 28.13
N GLY A 22 -21.88 4.23 27.12
CA GLY A 22 -22.14 5.67 27.22
C GLY A 22 -20.90 6.56 27.17
N ARG A 23 -19.75 6.04 26.78
CA ARG A 23 -18.53 6.79 26.48
C ARG A 23 -18.21 6.71 24.99
N ARG A 24 -18.15 7.86 24.33
CA ARG A 24 -17.62 7.98 22.97
C ARG A 24 -16.09 7.87 23.02
N LEU A 25 -15.56 6.73 22.61
CA LEU A 25 -14.14 6.56 22.40
C LEU A 25 -13.87 6.75 20.91
N GLY A 26 -13.28 7.87 20.53
CA GLY A 26 -12.78 8.12 19.19
C GLY A 26 -11.60 7.19 18.90
N ARG A 27 -11.79 6.18 18.06
CA ARG A 27 -10.71 5.34 17.54
C ARG A 27 -10.06 6.07 16.36
N LYS A 28 -8.72 6.21 16.41
CA LYS A 28 -7.93 6.72 15.28
C LYS A 28 -8.28 5.90 14.04
N GLY A 29 -8.74 6.54 12.97
CA GLY A 29 -9.17 5.82 11.76
C GLY A 29 -8.08 4.88 11.24
N THR A 30 -8.46 3.66 10.88
CA THR A 30 -7.53 2.61 10.44
C THR A 30 -6.74 3.02 9.20
N ALA A 31 -7.33 3.83 8.30
CA ALA A 31 -6.66 4.41 7.14
C ALA A 31 -5.50 5.35 7.54
N ARG A 32 -5.67 6.14 8.59
CA ARG A 32 -4.60 7.01 9.10
C ARG A 32 -3.46 6.18 9.68
N THR A 33 -3.76 5.13 10.43
CA THR A 33 -2.75 4.21 10.96
C THR A 33 -1.96 3.54 9.85
N SER A 34 -2.63 3.10 8.77
CA SER A 34 -1.96 2.55 7.59
C SER A 34 -1.03 3.56 6.93
N ALA A 35 -1.46 4.81 6.78
CA ALA A 35 -0.62 5.87 6.23
C ALA A 35 0.61 6.15 7.10
N GLU A 36 0.47 6.19 8.43
CA GLU A 36 1.58 6.35 9.37
C GLU A 36 2.57 5.18 9.29
N ASN A 37 2.08 3.95 9.18
CA ASN A 37 2.92 2.77 8.99
C ASN A 37 3.71 2.84 7.68
N VAL A 38 3.08 3.30 6.59
CA VAL A 38 3.74 3.51 5.29
C VAL A 38 4.87 4.53 5.42
N LEU A 39 4.63 5.69 6.05
CA LEU A 39 5.67 6.70 6.25
C LEU A 39 6.83 6.14 7.08
N GLY A 40 6.54 5.41 8.16
CA GLY A 40 7.56 4.74 8.98
C GLY A 40 8.36 3.70 8.20
N ALA A 41 7.69 2.89 7.37
CA ALA A 41 8.33 1.90 6.52
C ALA A 41 9.24 2.56 5.47
N PHE A 42 8.82 3.67 4.88
CA PHE A 42 9.65 4.44 3.94
C PHE A 42 10.88 5.01 4.62
N GLN A 43 10.74 5.60 5.79
CA GLN A 43 11.88 6.12 6.55
C GLN A 43 12.88 5.02 6.89
N LYS A 44 12.38 3.88 7.40
CA LYS A 44 13.22 2.80 7.90
C LYS A 44 13.90 1.99 6.79
N ASN A 45 13.16 1.64 5.74
CA ASN A 45 13.66 0.72 4.71
C ASN A 45 14.24 1.45 3.50
N LEU A 46 13.83 2.69 3.26
CA LEU A 46 14.15 3.42 2.05
C LEU A 46 14.94 4.70 2.33
N GLY A 47 15.16 5.05 3.59
CA GLY A 47 15.89 6.26 3.97
C GLY A 47 15.18 7.56 3.59
N TRP A 48 13.88 7.51 3.25
CA TRP A 48 13.13 8.70 2.89
C TRP A 48 12.62 9.42 4.14
N ASP A 49 13.04 10.67 4.32
CA ASP A 49 12.65 11.46 5.49
C ASP A 49 11.25 12.03 5.32
N ALA A 50 10.27 11.35 5.93
CA ALA A 50 8.88 11.79 5.93
C ALA A 50 8.68 13.17 6.60
N ASN A 51 9.55 13.56 7.54
CA ASN A 51 9.41 14.83 8.25
C ASN A 51 9.76 16.06 7.38
N ALA A 52 10.46 15.84 6.27
CA ALA A 52 10.78 16.90 5.32
C ALA A 52 9.65 17.23 4.34
N TYR A 53 8.53 16.49 4.40
CA TYR A 53 7.44 16.62 3.43
C TYR A 53 6.07 16.63 4.09
N ASP A 54 5.16 17.44 3.56
CA ASP A 54 3.74 17.33 3.86
C ASP A 54 3.13 16.30 2.90
N VAL A 55 2.52 15.26 3.46
CA VAL A 55 1.94 14.14 2.71
C VAL A 55 0.42 14.17 2.90
N ARG A 56 -0.28 14.14 1.77
CA ARG A 56 -1.74 14.01 1.76
C ARG A 56 -2.14 12.78 0.96
N PHE A 57 -2.81 11.84 1.63
CA PHE A 57 -3.51 10.74 0.98
C PHE A 57 -4.97 11.12 0.81
N ASN A 58 -5.47 11.00 -0.41
CA ASN A 58 -6.90 11.13 -0.70
C ASN A 58 -7.43 9.79 -1.20
N ILE A 59 -8.42 9.25 -0.50
CA ILE A 59 -9.04 7.97 -0.80
C ILE A 59 -10.44 8.26 -1.35
N PRO A 60 -10.60 8.33 -2.68
CA PRO A 60 -11.90 8.62 -3.28
C PRO A 60 -12.85 7.43 -3.16
N GLY A 61 -14.15 7.69 -3.09
CA GLY A 61 -15.16 6.65 -3.28
C GLY A 61 -16.28 6.57 -2.27
N GLY A 62 -16.17 7.15 -1.09
CA GLY A 62 -17.25 7.17 -0.09
C GLY A 62 -17.74 5.78 0.38
N LEU A 63 -17.04 4.70 0.01
CA LEU A 63 -17.29 3.35 0.49
C LEU A 63 -16.45 3.08 1.74
N PRO A 64 -16.99 2.34 2.72
CA PRO A 64 -16.21 1.88 3.85
C PRO A 64 -14.98 1.12 3.37
N MET A 65 -13.79 1.58 3.74
CA MET A 65 -12.55 0.89 3.44
C MET A 65 -12.06 0.14 4.67
N ASP A 66 -11.68 -1.11 4.47
CA ASP A 66 -10.86 -1.83 5.43
C ASP A 66 -9.46 -1.18 5.43
N GLY A 67 -9.28 -0.19 6.31
CA GLY A 67 -8.10 0.66 6.34
C GLY A 67 -6.76 -0.09 6.42
N PRO A 68 -6.61 -1.17 7.23
CA PRO A 68 -5.37 -1.94 7.28
C PRO A 68 -4.98 -2.53 5.93
N SER A 69 -5.94 -3.03 5.15
CA SER A 69 -5.67 -3.71 3.88
C SER A 69 -5.23 -2.79 2.73
N ALA A 70 -5.27 -1.47 2.93
CA ALA A 70 -4.79 -0.49 1.97
C ALA A 70 -3.27 -0.21 2.05
N GLY A 71 -2.56 -0.77 3.02
CA GLY A 71 -1.17 -0.43 3.32
C GLY A 71 -0.25 -0.46 2.11
N ILE A 72 -0.20 -1.58 1.37
CA ILE A 72 0.68 -1.67 0.19
C ILE A 72 0.23 -0.77 -0.96
N ALA A 73 -1.07 -0.51 -1.10
CA ALA A 73 -1.58 0.43 -2.11
C ALA A 73 -1.15 1.87 -1.81
N LEU A 74 -1.22 2.30 -0.54
CA LEU A 74 -0.72 3.59 -0.10
C LEU A 74 0.81 3.72 -0.31
N ALA A 75 1.57 2.64 -0.09
CA ALA A 75 3.01 2.63 -0.33
C ALA A 75 3.34 2.84 -1.82
N VAL A 76 2.64 2.14 -2.71
CA VAL A 76 2.83 2.29 -4.16
C VAL A 76 2.42 3.70 -4.62
N ALA A 77 1.29 4.23 -4.12
CA ALA A 77 0.85 5.59 -4.43
C ALA A 77 1.87 6.65 -3.97
N LEU A 78 2.42 6.50 -2.75
CA LEU A 78 3.45 7.41 -2.24
C LEU A 78 4.71 7.35 -3.09
N MET A 79 5.18 6.15 -3.44
CA MET A 79 6.36 5.99 -4.29
C MET A 79 6.15 6.62 -5.68
N GLY A 80 4.98 6.44 -6.28
CA GLY A 80 4.64 7.08 -7.54
C GLY A 80 4.70 8.62 -7.44
N ALA A 81 4.17 9.19 -6.36
CA ALA A 81 4.21 10.63 -6.11
C ALA A 81 5.64 11.17 -5.88
N ILE A 82 6.49 10.40 -5.19
CA ILE A 82 7.88 10.78 -4.91
C ILE A 82 8.74 10.68 -6.18
N SER A 83 8.63 9.57 -6.91
CA SER A 83 9.46 9.29 -8.08
C SER A 83 8.98 9.95 -9.38
N GLY A 84 7.72 10.40 -9.41
CA GLY A 84 7.09 10.87 -10.65
C GLY A 84 6.78 9.76 -11.66
N LYS A 85 6.93 8.48 -11.28
CA LYS A 85 6.68 7.32 -12.14
C LYS A 85 5.29 6.72 -11.86
N ALA A 86 4.63 6.27 -12.90
CA ALA A 86 3.39 5.50 -12.75
C ALA A 86 3.72 4.01 -12.47
N PRO A 87 2.95 3.34 -11.62
CA PRO A 87 3.05 1.89 -11.50
C PRO A 87 2.57 1.21 -12.78
N ILE A 88 2.82 -0.10 -12.91
CA ILE A 88 2.33 -0.89 -14.04
C ILE A 88 0.81 -0.72 -14.20
N PRO A 89 0.30 -0.70 -15.46
CA PRO A 89 -1.13 -0.51 -15.68
C PRO A 89 -1.94 -1.71 -15.18
N LYS A 90 -3.19 -1.45 -14.80
CA LYS A 90 -4.14 -2.50 -14.35
C LYS A 90 -3.63 -3.33 -13.17
N LEU A 91 -2.91 -2.67 -12.27
CA LEU A 91 -2.43 -3.22 -11.00
C LEU A 91 -3.52 -3.06 -9.92
N ALA A 92 -3.81 -4.14 -9.22
CA ALA A 92 -4.56 -4.12 -7.97
C ALA A 92 -3.68 -4.59 -6.81
N LEU A 93 -3.95 -4.09 -5.61
CA LEU A 93 -3.13 -4.37 -4.43
C LEU A 93 -4.02 -4.51 -3.20
N THR A 94 -3.72 -5.50 -2.37
CA THR A 94 -4.27 -5.59 -1.02
C THR A 94 -3.22 -6.15 -0.08
N GLY A 95 -3.07 -5.54 1.10
CA GLY A 95 -2.09 -5.99 2.11
C GLY A 95 -1.91 -4.93 3.17
N GLU A 96 -1.81 -5.35 4.41
CA GLU A 96 -1.41 -4.50 5.51
C GLU A 96 0.11 -4.33 5.49
N ILE A 97 0.58 -3.13 5.85
CA ILE A 97 2.02 -2.88 5.98
C ILE A 97 2.35 -2.48 7.41
N THR A 98 3.41 -3.05 7.95
CA THR A 98 3.95 -2.66 9.25
C THR A 98 4.93 -1.50 9.10
N VAL A 99 5.20 -0.79 10.18
CA VAL A 99 6.25 0.24 10.24
C VAL A 99 7.65 -0.33 9.93
N GLN A 100 7.81 -1.67 10.01
CA GLN A 100 9.03 -2.38 9.66
C GLN A 100 9.14 -2.64 8.14
N GLY A 101 8.06 -2.42 7.39
CA GLY A 101 8.00 -2.71 5.96
C GLY A 101 7.57 -4.14 5.60
N GLU A 102 7.13 -4.93 6.59
CA GLU A 102 6.59 -6.27 6.35
C GLU A 102 5.16 -6.18 5.83
N VAL A 103 4.82 -7.05 4.90
CA VAL A 103 3.43 -7.20 4.41
C VAL A 103 2.72 -8.26 5.24
N ARG A 104 1.60 -7.88 5.84
CA ARG A 104 0.79 -8.74 6.70
C ARG A 104 -0.49 -9.22 6.01
N PRO A 105 -0.99 -10.41 6.38
CA PRO A 105 -2.21 -10.97 5.81
C PRO A 105 -3.43 -10.10 6.09
N VAL A 106 -4.41 -10.18 5.19
CA VAL A 106 -5.69 -9.48 5.26
C VAL A 106 -6.85 -10.44 5.09
N GLY A 107 -8.05 -10.01 5.48
CA GLY A 107 -9.28 -10.79 5.25
C GLY A 107 -9.87 -10.60 3.85
N GLY A 108 -10.73 -11.54 3.43
CA GLY A 108 -11.53 -11.43 2.23
C GLY A 108 -10.72 -11.38 0.92
N VAL A 109 -9.60 -12.10 0.82
CA VAL A 109 -8.74 -12.04 -0.36
C VAL A 109 -9.44 -12.63 -1.59
N ALA A 110 -10.21 -13.70 -1.45
CA ALA A 110 -10.93 -14.29 -2.58
C ALA A 110 -11.91 -13.28 -3.20
N GLU A 111 -12.71 -12.61 -2.39
CA GLU A 111 -13.68 -11.60 -2.84
C GLU A 111 -12.97 -10.38 -3.46
N LYS A 112 -11.81 -10.00 -2.91
CA LYS A 112 -10.98 -8.92 -3.46
C LYS A 112 -10.38 -9.28 -4.81
N LEU A 113 -9.97 -10.53 -5.01
CA LEU A 113 -9.50 -11.04 -6.29
C LEU A 113 -10.62 -11.04 -7.33
N ASP A 114 -11.80 -11.51 -6.97
CA ASP A 114 -12.97 -11.47 -7.85
C ASP A 114 -13.30 -10.04 -8.28
N ALA A 115 -13.31 -9.11 -7.34
CA ALA A 115 -13.55 -7.70 -7.63
C ALA A 115 -12.46 -7.09 -8.52
N ALA A 116 -11.18 -7.45 -8.31
CA ALA A 116 -10.06 -6.98 -9.12
C ALA A 116 -10.19 -7.50 -10.57
N ILE A 117 -10.51 -8.78 -10.74
CA ILE A 117 -10.73 -9.39 -12.06
C ILE A 117 -11.90 -8.72 -12.78
N GLN A 118 -13.03 -8.52 -12.12
CA GLN A 118 -14.18 -7.80 -12.68
C GLN A 118 -13.83 -6.35 -13.05
N GLY A 119 -12.95 -5.71 -12.26
CA GLY A 119 -12.41 -4.38 -12.53
C GLY A 119 -11.37 -4.34 -13.66
N GLY A 120 -11.02 -5.49 -14.24
CA GLY A 120 -10.08 -5.60 -15.34
C GLY A 120 -8.61 -5.52 -14.91
N ALA A 121 -8.29 -5.90 -13.68
CA ALA A 121 -6.90 -6.03 -13.23
C ALA A 121 -6.19 -7.14 -14.02
N HIS A 122 -4.94 -6.87 -14.40
CA HIS A 122 -4.05 -7.86 -15.00
C HIS A 122 -3.09 -8.45 -13.98
N THR A 123 -2.69 -7.65 -13.01
CA THR A 123 -1.79 -8.08 -11.93
C THR A 123 -2.40 -7.70 -10.58
N VAL A 124 -2.37 -8.63 -9.65
CA VAL A 124 -2.84 -8.41 -8.28
C VAL A 124 -1.74 -8.81 -7.30
N LEU A 125 -1.28 -7.87 -6.47
CA LEU A 125 -0.34 -8.17 -5.40
C LEU A 125 -1.10 -8.44 -4.11
N ILE A 126 -0.81 -9.57 -3.47
CA ILE A 126 -1.41 -10.01 -2.22
C ILE A 126 -0.35 -10.39 -1.20
N PRO A 127 -0.64 -10.39 0.11
CA PRO A 127 0.28 -10.89 1.10
C PRO A 127 0.61 -12.38 0.85
N LYS A 128 1.88 -12.75 0.97
CA LYS A 128 2.31 -14.15 0.81
C LYS A 128 1.58 -15.09 1.76
N ALA A 129 1.28 -14.66 2.98
CA ALA A 129 0.53 -15.44 3.96
C ALA A 129 -0.93 -15.73 3.55
N ASN A 130 -1.47 -15.00 2.56
CA ASN A 130 -2.79 -15.24 1.99
C ASN A 130 -2.74 -16.06 0.69
N TRP A 131 -1.56 -16.45 0.23
CA TRP A 131 -1.42 -17.19 -1.02
C TRP A 131 -2.06 -18.57 -0.93
N GLU A 132 -2.82 -18.94 -1.95
CA GLU A 132 -3.41 -20.25 -2.16
C GLU A 132 -3.13 -20.75 -3.57
N GLU A 133 -2.87 -22.04 -3.73
CA GLU A 133 -2.55 -22.65 -5.04
C GLU A 133 -3.65 -22.43 -6.09
N ALA A 134 -4.90 -22.37 -5.66
CA ALA A 134 -6.05 -22.10 -6.52
C ALA A 134 -5.93 -20.75 -7.26
N TYR A 135 -5.22 -19.78 -6.71
CA TYR A 135 -5.05 -18.45 -7.34
C TYR A 135 -4.17 -18.47 -8.58
N ALA A 136 -3.33 -19.50 -8.74
CA ALA A 136 -2.50 -19.67 -9.94
C ALA A 136 -3.32 -19.94 -11.21
N SER A 137 -4.60 -20.32 -11.07
CA SER A 137 -5.51 -20.63 -12.20
C SER A 137 -6.43 -19.45 -12.55
N LEU A 138 -6.31 -18.33 -11.89
CA LEU A 138 -7.15 -17.14 -12.14
C LEU A 138 -6.75 -16.44 -13.45
N PRO A 139 -7.67 -15.70 -14.09
CA PRO A 139 -7.39 -14.98 -15.34
C PRO A 139 -6.60 -13.68 -15.16
N CYS A 140 -5.80 -13.58 -14.12
CA CYS A 140 -4.87 -12.49 -13.82
C CYS A 140 -3.65 -13.03 -13.10
N ASP A 141 -2.55 -12.31 -13.14
CA ASP A 141 -1.33 -12.67 -12.41
C ASP A 141 -1.47 -12.29 -10.93
N VAL A 142 -1.71 -13.28 -10.08
CA VAL A 142 -1.74 -13.08 -8.63
C VAL A 142 -0.36 -13.36 -8.06
N ILE A 143 0.29 -12.33 -7.53
CA ILE A 143 1.68 -12.39 -7.08
C ILE A 143 1.76 -12.16 -5.57
N PRO A 144 2.28 -13.13 -4.80
CA PRO A 144 2.49 -12.97 -3.37
C PRO A 144 3.68 -12.06 -3.06
N VAL A 145 3.52 -11.17 -2.08
CA VAL A 145 4.57 -10.25 -1.61
C VAL A 145 4.76 -10.35 -0.10
N GLU A 146 6.00 -10.17 0.37
CA GLU A 146 6.38 -10.30 1.78
C GLU A 146 6.77 -8.96 2.41
N ASP A 147 7.28 -8.02 1.62
CA ASP A 147 7.78 -6.75 2.10
C ASP A 147 7.57 -5.59 1.11
N ILE A 148 7.85 -4.38 1.60
CA ILE A 148 7.69 -3.15 0.83
C ILE A 148 8.64 -3.08 -0.38
N ALA A 149 9.87 -3.60 -0.27
CA ALA A 149 10.84 -3.54 -1.36
C ALA A 149 10.40 -4.42 -2.54
N GLN A 150 9.96 -5.65 -2.25
CA GLN A 150 9.39 -6.55 -3.25
C GLN A 150 8.11 -5.95 -3.88
N THR A 151 7.23 -5.38 -3.05
CA THR A 151 6.00 -4.73 -3.53
C THR A 151 6.31 -3.61 -4.52
N LEU A 152 7.22 -2.71 -4.17
CA LEU A 152 7.59 -1.58 -5.04
C LEU A 152 8.31 -2.04 -6.31
N ARG A 153 9.20 -3.03 -6.20
CA ARG A 153 9.88 -3.61 -7.35
C ARG A 153 8.89 -4.14 -8.39
N LEU A 154 7.89 -4.91 -7.95
CA LEU A 154 6.87 -5.48 -8.84
C LEU A 154 5.91 -4.40 -9.37
N ALA A 155 5.49 -3.47 -8.53
CA ALA A 155 4.57 -2.42 -8.91
C ALA A 155 5.14 -1.46 -9.97
N PHE A 156 6.47 -1.30 -10.02
CA PHE A 156 7.16 -0.40 -10.97
C PHE A 156 7.99 -1.16 -12.02
N ASP A 157 7.78 -2.48 -12.13
CA ASP A 157 8.45 -3.36 -13.10
C ASP A 157 9.98 -3.23 -13.09
N ILE A 158 10.57 -3.25 -11.89
CA ILE A 158 12.01 -3.19 -11.73
C ILE A 158 12.57 -4.61 -11.72
N PRO A 159 13.53 -4.95 -12.61
CA PRO A 159 14.16 -6.27 -12.65
C PRO A 159 14.83 -6.62 -11.32
N TYR A 160 14.69 -7.89 -10.89
CA TYR A 160 15.22 -8.35 -9.60
C TYR A 160 16.75 -8.17 -9.51
N GLU A 161 17.45 -8.45 -10.60
CA GLU A 161 18.91 -8.35 -10.68
C GLU A 161 19.40 -6.93 -10.38
N LEU A 162 18.69 -5.92 -10.84
CA LEU A 162 19.01 -4.52 -10.58
C LEU A 162 18.76 -4.15 -9.11
N THR A 163 17.71 -4.68 -8.50
CA THR A 163 17.40 -4.38 -7.10
C THR A 163 18.41 -4.98 -6.12
N VAL A 164 19.02 -6.10 -6.46
CA VAL A 164 20.08 -6.72 -5.65
C VAL A 164 21.35 -5.89 -5.68
N THR A 165 21.65 -5.25 -6.82
CA THR A 165 22.91 -4.50 -7.03
C THR A 165 22.80 -3.05 -6.56
N GLU A 166 21.69 -2.38 -6.86
CA GLU A 166 21.54 -0.92 -6.70
C GLU A 166 20.48 -0.55 -5.66
N GLY A 167 19.61 -1.49 -5.28
CA GLY A 167 18.43 -1.23 -4.45
C GLY A 167 17.26 -0.63 -5.24
N VAL A 168 16.06 -0.70 -4.65
CA VAL A 168 14.82 -0.23 -5.32
C VAL A 168 14.80 1.29 -5.48
N ILE A 169 15.25 2.02 -4.47
CA ILE A 169 15.14 3.48 -4.45
C ILE A 169 15.99 4.18 -5.51
N PRO A 170 17.30 3.90 -5.62
CA PRO A 170 18.11 4.51 -6.68
C PRO A 170 17.52 4.31 -8.07
N LEU A 171 16.99 3.10 -8.35
CA LEU A 171 16.39 2.78 -9.64
C LEU A 171 15.10 3.56 -9.92
N LEU A 172 14.32 3.88 -8.89
CA LEU A 172 13.12 4.71 -9.03
C LEU A 172 13.43 6.19 -9.21
N TYR A 173 14.56 6.67 -8.67
CA TYR A 173 15.01 8.06 -8.84
C TYR A 173 15.92 8.28 -10.05
N THR A 174 16.43 7.22 -10.68
CA THR A 174 17.19 7.36 -11.92
C THR A 174 16.23 7.85 -13.01
N THR A 175 16.20 9.14 -13.19
CA THR A 175 15.50 9.76 -14.32
C THR A 175 16.26 9.47 -15.60
N ALA A 176 15.52 9.11 -16.61
CA ALA A 176 16.04 9.12 -17.97
C ALA A 176 16.41 10.55 -18.38
#